data_a67d7576078b729a33ea00e4b539899f
#
_entry.id   a67d7576078b729a33ea00e4b539899f
#
_cell.length_a   1.000
_cell.length_b   1.000
_cell.length_c   1.000
_cell.angle_alpha   90.00
_cell.angle_beta   90.00
_cell.angle_gamma   90.00
#
_symmetry.space_group_name_H-M   'P 1'
#
loop_
_entity.id
_entity.type
_entity.pdbx_description
1 polymer ?
#
loop_
_entity_poly.entity_id
_entity_poly.type
_entity_poly.pdbx_seq_one_letter_code
_entity_poly.pdbx_strand_id
1 'polypeptide(L)'
;MNIATGDVLPAADADAGAAPRGSANVRHLSRMELSGGGQIVVQGRTAFVGHQHGPEGTTIMDVSDPRKPKVLSEIMCPHPWSHAHKVRVTGDIMVVNSEIEPGKGTIPEYPEGGFRIYDIKDKTNPKLITFHKTHGKGVHRFDLDENYAYISTEMEGYVGNILVIYDIRNPSKPPEVGGWCLENQH
;
A
#
# COMPACT_ATOMS: atom_id res chain seq x y z
N MET A 1 11.30 -11.91 -18.14
CA MET A 1 10.35 -11.07 -17.42
C MET A 1 10.96 -9.67 -17.40
N ASN A 2 10.49 -8.76 -18.26
CA ASN A 2 11.07 -7.42 -18.34
C ASN A 2 10.56 -6.64 -17.11
N ILE A 3 11.47 -6.33 -16.19
CA ILE A 3 11.23 -5.32 -15.16
C ILE A 3 11.10 -4.01 -15.93
N ALA A 4 9.93 -3.40 -15.89
CA ALA A 4 9.75 -2.05 -16.41
C ALA A 4 10.66 -1.14 -15.58
N THR A 5 11.82 -0.79 -16.14
CA THR A 5 12.65 0.25 -15.57
C THR A 5 11.89 1.56 -15.74
N GLY A 6 11.19 1.97 -14.68
CA GLY A 6 10.58 3.31 -14.68
C GLY A 6 11.66 4.33 -15.00
N ASP A 7 11.53 5.02 -16.13
CA ASP A 7 12.50 6.02 -16.51
C ASP A 7 12.50 7.13 -15.47
N VAL A 8 13.62 7.27 -14.76
CA VAL A 8 13.87 8.43 -13.91
C VAL A 8 14.10 9.62 -14.85
N LEU A 9 13.08 10.40 -15.03
CA LEU A 9 13.21 11.65 -15.75
C LEU A 9 14.09 12.60 -14.92
N PRO A 10 15.18 13.15 -15.48
CA PRO A 10 15.92 14.19 -14.78
C PRO A 10 14.92 15.30 -14.43
N ALA A 11 15.13 15.94 -13.28
CA ALA A 11 14.40 17.16 -12.97
C ALA A 11 14.50 18.04 -14.22
N ALA A 12 13.39 18.26 -14.93
CA ALA A 12 13.38 19.12 -16.10
C ALA A 12 14.05 20.42 -15.67
N ASP A 13 15.09 20.82 -16.37
CA ASP A 13 15.70 22.12 -16.16
C ASP A 13 14.53 23.10 -16.13
N ALA A 14 14.33 23.71 -14.96
CA ALA A 14 13.19 24.56 -14.71
C ALA A 14 13.09 25.52 -15.90
N ASP A 15 11.96 25.51 -16.59
CA ASP A 15 11.62 26.41 -17.66
C ASP A 15 12.27 27.75 -17.39
N ALA A 16 13.28 28.11 -18.16
CA ALA A 16 14.03 29.34 -17.95
C ALA A 16 13.05 30.50 -18.21
N GLY A 17 12.32 30.92 -17.16
CA GLY A 17 11.34 31.98 -17.21
C GLY A 17 10.01 31.73 -16.51
N ALA A 18 9.67 30.49 -16.11
CA ALA A 18 8.48 30.25 -15.31
C ALA A 18 8.79 30.43 -13.82
N ALA A 19 7.94 31.16 -13.08
CA ALA A 19 8.05 31.27 -11.63
C ALA A 19 8.07 29.87 -11.00
N PRO A 20 8.93 29.61 -9.99
CA PRO A 20 9.02 28.31 -9.38
C PRO A 20 7.66 27.90 -8.81
N ARG A 21 7.11 26.77 -9.28
CA ARG A 21 5.88 26.19 -8.77
C ARG A 21 6.18 25.54 -7.41
N GLY A 22 6.07 26.30 -6.33
CA GLY A 22 6.33 25.85 -4.97
C GLY A 22 6.64 27.00 -4.03
N SER A 23 6.84 26.68 -2.75
CA SER A 23 7.31 27.64 -1.76
C SER A 23 8.84 27.69 -1.76
N ALA A 24 9.43 28.80 -1.26
CA ALA A 24 10.88 28.99 -1.24
C ALA A 24 11.64 27.94 -0.42
N ASN A 25 10.95 27.21 0.45
CA ASN A 25 11.52 26.14 1.29
C ASN A 25 11.30 24.72 0.74
N VAL A 26 10.73 24.57 -0.46
CA VAL A 26 10.52 23.28 -1.13
C VAL A 26 11.24 23.31 -2.48
N ARG A 27 12.08 22.30 -2.71
CA ARG A 27 12.80 22.13 -3.98
C ARG A 27 12.45 20.78 -4.59
N HIS A 28 12.01 20.78 -5.83
CA HIS A 28 11.85 19.57 -6.64
C HIS A 28 13.23 18.96 -6.91
N LEU A 29 13.41 17.67 -6.64
CA LEU A 29 14.67 16.96 -6.83
C LEU A 29 14.64 16.01 -8.02
N SER A 30 13.57 15.27 -8.18
CA SER A 30 13.36 14.32 -9.28
C SER A 30 11.90 13.94 -9.40
N ARG A 31 11.56 13.32 -10.51
CA ARG A 31 10.25 12.73 -10.77
C ARG A 31 10.44 11.32 -11.33
N MET A 32 9.62 10.38 -10.88
CA MET A 32 9.50 9.05 -11.45
C MET A 32 8.03 8.79 -11.78
N GLU A 33 7.77 8.32 -12.99
CA GLU A 33 6.43 7.90 -13.38
C GLU A 33 6.17 6.49 -12.85
N LEU A 34 5.11 6.34 -12.07
CA LEU A 34 4.58 5.07 -11.59
C LEU A 34 3.10 5.01 -11.94
N SER A 35 2.67 3.91 -12.56
CA SER A 35 1.26 3.72 -12.91
C SER A 35 0.39 3.74 -11.65
N GLY A 36 -0.59 4.65 -11.61
CA GLY A 36 -1.60 4.69 -10.56
C GLY A 36 -1.09 4.87 -9.14
N GLY A 37 0.02 5.57 -8.93
CA GLY A 37 0.59 5.80 -7.60
C GLY A 37 -0.45 6.29 -6.59
N GLY A 38 -0.57 5.58 -5.47
CA GLY A 38 -1.47 5.84 -4.34
C GLY A 38 -0.71 6.36 -3.12
N GLN A 39 -0.87 5.69 -1.99
CA GLN A 39 -0.18 6.07 -0.76
C GLN A 39 1.31 5.69 -0.81
N ILE A 40 2.14 6.57 -0.28
CA ILE A 40 3.57 6.33 -0.10
C ILE A 40 3.94 6.34 1.38
N VAL A 41 4.83 5.42 1.78
CA VAL A 41 5.47 5.37 3.09
C VAL A 41 6.98 5.28 2.87
N VAL A 42 7.74 5.97 3.71
CA VAL A 42 9.22 5.91 3.68
C VAL A 42 9.72 5.39 5.02
N GLN A 43 10.55 4.35 4.96
CA GLN A 43 11.28 3.83 6.11
C GLN A 43 12.78 3.84 5.79
N GLY A 44 13.53 4.65 6.52
CA GLY A 44 14.96 4.83 6.27
C GLY A 44 15.23 5.39 4.86
N ARG A 45 15.81 4.56 3.99
CA ARG A 45 16.16 4.91 2.61
C ARG A 45 15.32 4.17 1.58
N THR A 46 14.19 3.62 2.00
CA THR A 46 13.29 2.86 1.15
C THR A 46 11.92 3.50 1.14
N ALA A 47 11.36 3.72 -0.03
CA ALA A 47 9.98 4.13 -0.23
C ALA A 47 9.14 2.93 -0.68
N PHE A 48 7.92 2.86 -0.18
CA PHE A 48 6.92 1.85 -0.50
C PHE A 48 5.70 2.59 -1.04
N VAL A 49 5.30 2.26 -2.26
CA VAL A 49 4.22 2.95 -2.99
C VAL A 49 3.11 1.95 -3.29
N GLY A 50 1.93 2.15 -2.71
CA GLY A 50 0.73 1.42 -3.09
C GLY A 50 0.15 1.97 -4.39
N HIS A 51 -0.54 1.14 -5.17
CA HIS A 51 -1.12 1.55 -6.46
C HIS A 51 -2.63 1.61 -6.42
N GLN A 52 -3.19 2.69 -6.96
CA GLN A 52 -4.63 2.95 -7.00
C GLN A 52 -5.36 2.06 -8.00
N HIS A 53 -4.64 1.62 -9.04
CA HIS A 53 -5.18 0.78 -10.10
C HIS A 53 -4.22 -0.38 -10.37
N GLY A 54 -4.79 -1.56 -10.65
CA GLY A 54 -4.00 -2.70 -11.10
C GLY A 54 -3.46 -2.55 -12.54
N PRO A 55 -2.58 -3.46 -12.96
CA PRO A 55 -2.21 -4.70 -12.27
C PRO A 55 -1.14 -4.54 -11.18
N GLU A 56 -0.48 -3.37 -11.06
CA GLU A 56 0.51 -3.09 -10.03
C GLU A 56 -0.16 -3.00 -8.66
N GLY A 57 0.48 -3.59 -7.66
CA GLY A 57 0.01 -3.57 -6.26
C GLY A 57 0.86 -2.67 -5.38
N THR A 58 2.15 -2.97 -5.28
CA THR A 58 3.07 -2.20 -4.45
C THR A 58 4.45 -2.15 -5.09
N THR A 59 5.01 -0.95 -5.23
CA THR A 59 6.41 -0.74 -5.68
C THR A 59 7.29 -0.40 -4.49
N ILE A 60 8.43 -1.09 -4.37
CA ILE A 60 9.47 -0.82 -3.37
C ILE A 60 10.64 -0.15 -4.08
N MET A 61 11.12 0.97 -3.51
CA MET A 61 12.11 1.82 -4.15
C MET A 61 13.26 2.17 -3.21
N ASP A 62 14.49 2.18 -3.73
CA ASP A 62 15.63 2.84 -3.10
C ASP A 62 15.55 4.35 -3.35
N VAL A 63 15.48 5.12 -2.27
CA VAL A 63 15.48 6.58 -2.26
C VAL A 63 16.69 7.14 -1.51
N SER A 64 17.78 6.37 -1.42
CA SER A 64 19.05 6.78 -0.80
C SER A 64 19.60 8.06 -1.44
N ASP A 65 19.50 8.16 -2.75
CA ASP A 65 19.67 9.42 -3.49
C ASP A 65 18.30 9.85 -4.02
N PRO A 66 17.65 10.83 -3.41
CA PRO A 66 16.33 11.27 -3.86
C PRO A 66 16.33 11.95 -5.24
N ARG A 67 17.51 12.20 -5.82
CA ARG A 67 17.63 12.67 -7.21
C ARG A 67 17.61 11.54 -8.22
N LYS A 68 17.85 10.31 -7.76
CA LYS A 68 17.96 9.11 -8.60
C LYS A 68 17.26 7.93 -7.93
N PRO A 69 15.96 8.00 -7.63
CA PRO A 69 15.23 6.89 -7.05
C PRO A 69 15.29 5.67 -8.00
N LYS A 70 15.30 4.46 -7.43
CA LYS A 70 15.39 3.22 -8.20
C LYS A 70 14.34 2.24 -7.70
N VAL A 71 13.64 1.58 -8.61
CA VAL A 71 12.78 0.44 -8.28
C VAL A 71 13.65 -0.73 -7.84
N LEU A 72 13.34 -1.29 -6.67
CA LEU A 72 13.95 -2.51 -6.14
C LEU A 72 13.11 -3.73 -6.48
N SER A 73 11.80 -3.63 -6.31
CA SER A 73 10.85 -4.70 -6.63
C SER A 73 9.44 -4.17 -6.83
N GLU A 74 8.63 -4.96 -7.51
CA GLU A 74 7.21 -4.72 -7.73
C GLU A 74 6.42 -5.96 -7.34
N ILE A 75 5.36 -5.76 -6.59
CA ILE A 75 4.40 -6.79 -6.21
C ILE A 75 3.12 -6.53 -6.99
N MET A 76 2.71 -7.51 -7.78
CA MET A 76 1.50 -7.40 -8.59
C MET A 76 0.24 -7.72 -7.76
N CYS A 77 -0.87 -7.11 -8.10
CA CYS A 77 -2.16 -7.50 -7.57
C CYS A 77 -2.49 -8.95 -7.98
N PRO A 78 -3.09 -9.76 -7.10
CA PRO A 78 -3.40 -11.16 -7.39
C PRO A 78 -4.55 -11.31 -8.39
N HIS A 79 -5.36 -10.28 -8.56
CA HIS A 79 -6.53 -10.27 -9.42
C HIS A 79 -6.65 -8.93 -10.15
N PRO A 80 -7.06 -8.90 -11.43
CA PRO A 80 -7.16 -7.65 -12.22
C PRO A 80 -8.16 -6.62 -11.68
N TRP A 81 -9.03 -7.02 -10.77
CA TRP A 81 -9.99 -6.13 -10.11
C TRP A 81 -9.56 -5.72 -8.70
N SER A 82 -8.38 -6.17 -8.27
CA SER A 82 -7.80 -5.75 -7.01
C SER A 82 -7.03 -4.44 -7.17
N HIS A 83 -7.04 -3.66 -6.11
CA HIS A 83 -6.04 -2.64 -5.91
C HIS A 83 -5.41 -2.71 -4.50
N ALA A 84 -4.19 -2.22 -4.38
CA ALA A 84 -3.41 -2.22 -3.14
C ALA A 84 -2.85 -0.81 -2.89
N HIS A 85 -3.75 0.16 -2.83
CA HIS A 85 -3.41 1.58 -2.78
C HIS A 85 -2.88 2.08 -1.42
N LYS A 86 -2.89 1.21 -0.42
CA LYS A 86 -2.38 1.49 0.93
C LYS A 86 -1.26 0.53 1.29
N VAL A 87 -0.20 1.08 1.84
CA VAL A 87 0.93 0.34 2.35
C VAL A 87 1.36 0.91 3.70
N ARG A 88 1.76 0.04 4.62
CA ARG A 88 2.37 0.37 5.91
C ARG A 88 3.51 -0.58 6.19
N VAL A 89 4.51 -0.08 6.91
CA VAL A 89 5.71 -0.85 7.21
C VAL A 89 6.10 -0.64 8.67
N THR A 90 6.46 -1.72 9.33
CA THR A 90 7.06 -1.71 10.66
C THR A 90 8.19 -2.74 10.69
N GLY A 91 9.42 -2.31 11.01
CA GLY A 91 10.59 -3.17 10.93
C GLY A 91 10.76 -3.84 9.57
N ASP A 92 10.77 -5.17 9.57
CA ASP A 92 10.88 -5.99 8.35
C ASP A 92 9.52 -6.52 7.86
N ILE A 93 8.42 -5.98 8.38
CA ILE A 93 7.06 -6.36 8.01
C ILE A 93 6.41 -5.25 7.19
N MET A 94 5.85 -5.61 6.04
CA MET A 94 5.02 -4.75 5.23
C MET A 94 3.61 -5.31 5.15
N VAL A 95 2.63 -4.45 5.41
CA VAL A 95 1.21 -4.75 5.24
C VAL A 95 0.68 -3.93 4.08
N VAL A 96 -0.10 -4.58 3.21
CA VAL A 96 -0.79 -3.93 2.10
C VAL A 96 -2.26 -4.32 2.12
N ASN A 97 -3.13 -3.37 1.77
CA ASN A 97 -4.54 -3.67 1.60
C ASN A 97 -4.79 -4.46 0.31
N SER A 98 -5.91 -5.15 0.28
CA SER A 98 -6.47 -5.76 -0.91
C SER A 98 -7.97 -5.53 -0.91
N GLU A 99 -8.43 -4.79 -1.88
CA GLU A 99 -9.82 -4.37 -2.03
C GLU A 99 -10.21 -4.47 -3.50
N ILE A 100 -11.50 -4.67 -3.78
CA ILE A 100 -11.99 -4.57 -5.15
C ILE A 100 -11.92 -3.11 -5.62
N GLU A 101 -11.39 -2.89 -6.81
CA GLU A 101 -11.26 -1.56 -7.40
C GLU A 101 -12.65 -0.92 -7.59
N PRO A 102 -12.85 0.34 -7.17
CA PRO A 102 -14.10 1.05 -7.38
C PRO A 102 -14.53 1.04 -8.85
N GLY A 103 -15.82 0.75 -9.09
CA GLY A 103 -16.38 0.69 -10.46
C GLY A 103 -16.26 -0.66 -11.16
N LYS A 104 -15.57 -1.64 -10.58
CA LYS A 104 -15.51 -3.02 -11.13
C LYS A 104 -16.69 -3.91 -10.74
N GLY A 105 -17.70 -3.35 -10.10
CA GLY A 105 -18.91 -4.04 -9.66
C GLY A 105 -18.96 -4.32 -8.17
N THR A 106 -20.05 -4.93 -7.73
CA THR A 106 -20.21 -5.43 -6.37
C THR A 106 -20.16 -6.94 -6.39
N ILE A 107 -19.07 -7.50 -5.90
CA ILE A 107 -19.01 -8.91 -5.54
C ILE A 107 -19.26 -8.94 -4.04
N PRO A 108 -20.38 -9.53 -3.56
CA PRO A 108 -20.76 -9.49 -2.14
C PRO A 108 -19.66 -10.00 -1.21
N GLU A 109 -18.91 -11.01 -1.65
CA GLU A 109 -17.73 -11.50 -0.96
C GLU A 109 -16.57 -11.58 -1.95
N TYR A 110 -15.78 -10.51 -2.02
CA TYR A 110 -14.63 -10.49 -2.88
C TYR A 110 -13.56 -11.47 -2.38
N PRO A 111 -13.17 -12.52 -3.13
CA PRO A 111 -12.31 -13.58 -2.62
C PRO A 111 -10.89 -13.09 -2.27
N GLU A 112 -10.43 -12.04 -2.93
CA GLU A 112 -9.13 -11.41 -2.70
C GLU A 112 -9.20 -10.19 -1.76
N GLY A 113 -10.38 -9.95 -1.15
CA GLY A 113 -10.59 -8.86 -0.18
C GLY A 113 -9.93 -9.17 1.16
N GLY A 114 -9.13 -8.24 1.67
CA GLY A 114 -8.43 -8.39 2.94
C GLY A 114 -7.13 -7.61 3.00
N PHE A 115 -6.12 -8.17 3.65
CA PHE A 115 -4.78 -7.60 3.69
C PHE A 115 -3.72 -8.68 3.55
N ARG A 116 -2.55 -8.28 3.04
CA ARG A 116 -1.39 -9.17 2.88
C ARG A 116 -0.24 -8.68 3.72
N ILE A 117 0.46 -9.63 4.34
CA ILE A 117 1.65 -9.35 5.12
C ILE A 117 2.86 -9.97 4.41
N TYR A 118 3.89 -9.16 4.24
CA TYR A 118 5.13 -9.56 3.58
C TYR A 118 6.31 -9.40 4.52
N ASP A 119 7.27 -10.35 4.43
CA ASP A 119 8.65 -10.17 4.91
C ASP A 119 9.41 -9.35 3.86
N ILE A 120 9.96 -8.23 4.30
CA ILE A 120 10.71 -7.28 3.46
C ILE A 120 12.15 -7.12 3.93
N LYS A 121 12.73 -8.11 4.63
CA LYS A 121 14.17 -8.12 4.94
C LYS A 121 14.99 -7.92 3.69
N ASP A 122 14.67 -8.67 2.65
CA ASP A 122 15.17 -8.45 1.30
C ASP A 122 14.14 -7.65 0.49
N LYS A 123 14.40 -6.36 0.33
CA LYS A 123 13.51 -5.44 -0.38
C LYS A 123 13.48 -5.64 -1.89
N THR A 124 14.45 -6.41 -2.42
CA THR A 124 14.48 -6.80 -3.84
C THR A 124 13.65 -8.05 -4.11
N ASN A 125 13.27 -8.79 -3.05
CA ASN A 125 12.55 -10.04 -3.15
C ASN A 125 11.60 -10.24 -1.96
N PRO A 126 10.58 -9.37 -1.79
CA PRO A 126 9.61 -9.45 -0.72
C PRO A 126 8.90 -10.80 -0.73
N LYS A 127 8.68 -11.40 0.43
CA LYS A 127 8.03 -12.71 0.57
C LYS A 127 6.67 -12.58 1.22
N LEU A 128 5.64 -13.07 0.55
CA LEU A 128 4.32 -13.18 1.16
C LEU A 128 4.39 -14.13 2.36
N ILE A 129 4.06 -13.62 3.54
CA ILE A 129 3.91 -14.43 4.76
C ILE A 129 2.50 -14.97 4.84
N THR A 130 1.50 -14.10 4.69
CA THR A 130 0.08 -14.49 4.75
C THR A 130 -0.81 -13.53 3.99
N PHE A 131 -1.93 -14.07 3.53
CA PHE A 131 -3.11 -13.32 3.14
C PHE A 131 -4.20 -13.55 4.19
N HIS A 132 -4.66 -12.50 4.82
CA HIS A 132 -5.78 -12.53 5.75
C HIS A 132 -7.01 -11.98 5.06
N LYS A 133 -7.97 -12.87 4.75
CA LYS A 133 -9.25 -12.49 4.14
C LYS A 133 -10.12 -11.77 5.17
N THR A 134 -10.76 -10.69 4.76
CA THR A 134 -11.82 -10.01 5.51
C THR A 134 -13.16 -10.17 4.81
N HIS A 135 -14.22 -9.63 5.39
CA HIS A 135 -15.56 -9.65 4.78
C HIS A 135 -15.70 -8.57 3.68
N GLY A 136 -16.74 -8.72 2.87
CA GLY A 136 -17.18 -7.71 1.90
C GLY A 136 -16.16 -7.44 0.81
N LYS A 137 -15.90 -6.16 0.57
CA LYS A 137 -15.02 -5.67 -0.51
C LYS A 137 -13.54 -5.81 -0.20
N GLY A 138 -13.19 -6.08 1.05
CA GLY A 138 -11.83 -6.09 1.53
C GLY A 138 -11.48 -4.87 2.39
N VAL A 139 -10.18 -4.60 2.51
CA VAL A 139 -9.66 -3.55 3.39
C VAL A 139 -9.45 -2.27 2.61
N HIS A 140 -10.14 -1.19 3.03
CA HIS A 140 -9.97 0.13 2.42
C HIS A 140 -8.86 0.93 3.09
N ARG A 141 -8.87 1.02 4.42
CA ARG A 141 -7.89 1.78 5.20
C ARG A 141 -7.38 0.98 6.36
N PHE A 142 -6.15 1.26 6.74
CA PHE A 142 -5.54 0.68 7.94
C PHE A 142 -4.34 1.51 8.39
N ASP A 143 -3.95 1.28 9.62
CA ASP A 143 -2.66 1.70 10.17
C ASP A 143 -2.08 0.56 10.99
N LEU A 144 -0.81 0.66 11.37
CA LEU A 144 -0.18 -0.33 12.24
C LEU A 144 0.88 0.32 13.14
N ASP A 145 1.11 -0.34 14.24
CA ASP A 145 2.31 -0.18 15.05
C ASP A 145 3.19 -1.45 14.95
N GLU A 146 4.11 -1.62 15.85
CA GLU A 146 5.02 -2.76 15.87
C GLU A 146 4.35 -4.10 16.27
N ASN A 147 3.16 -4.07 16.88
CA ASN A 147 2.47 -5.25 17.41
C ASN A 147 1.11 -5.50 16.76
N TYR A 148 0.43 -4.45 16.30
CA TYR A 148 -0.96 -4.53 15.89
C TYR A 148 -1.22 -3.86 14.55
N ALA A 149 -2.19 -4.41 13.81
CA ALA A 149 -2.78 -3.79 12.63
C ALA A 149 -4.21 -3.35 12.95
N TYR A 150 -4.50 -2.09 12.69
CA TYR A 150 -5.78 -1.42 12.92
C TYR A 150 -6.50 -1.31 11.58
N ILE A 151 -7.41 -2.23 11.32
CA ILE A 151 -8.00 -2.44 9.99
C ILE A 151 -9.42 -1.86 9.93
N SER A 152 -9.66 -0.96 8.99
CA SER A 152 -11.00 -0.51 8.64
C SER A 152 -11.56 -1.41 7.55
N THR A 153 -12.51 -2.27 7.88
CA THR A 153 -13.08 -3.29 6.99
C THR A 153 -14.57 -3.52 7.26
N GLU A 154 -15.27 -4.03 6.26
CA GLU A 154 -16.61 -4.58 6.47
C GLU A 154 -16.53 -5.85 7.33
N MET A 155 -17.54 -6.10 8.14
CA MET A 155 -17.66 -7.32 8.95
C MET A 155 -19.13 -7.77 8.97
N GLU A 156 -19.35 -9.07 8.96
CA GLU A 156 -20.70 -9.65 9.05
C GLU A 156 -21.42 -9.18 10.32
N GLY A 157 -22.69 -8.80 10.17
CA GLY A 157 -23.49 -8.24 11.26
C GLY A 157 -23.34 -6.73 11.49
N TYR A 158 -22.47 -6.07 10.71
CA TYR A 158 -22.24 -4.63 10.85
C TYR A 158 -22.57 -3.86 9.57
N VAL A 159 -22.96 -2.61 9.72
CA VAL A 159 -23.23 -1.70 8.61
C VAL A 159 -21.99 -0.88 8.29
N GLY A 160 -21.45 -1.02 7.07
CA GLY A 160 -20.26 -0.32 6.61
C GLY A 160 -18.98 -0.85 7.26
N ASN A 161 -17.93 -0.03 7.27
CA ASN A 161 -16.64 -0.41 7.83
C ASN A 161 -16.61 -0.16 9.33
N ILE A 162 -16.10 -1.12 10.06
CA ILE A 162 -15.75 -1.00 11.48
C ILE A 162 -14.24 -1.07 11.65
N LEU A 163 -13.74 -0.76 12.84
CA LEU A 163 -12.35 -1.00 13.20
C LEU A 163 -12.21 -2.43 13.74
N VAL A 164 -11.30 -3.19 13.17
CA VAL A 164 -10.88 -4.51 13.66
C VAL A 164 -9.39 -4.48 13.96
N ILE A 165 -8.96 -5.03 15.09
CA ILE A 165 -7.57 -5.03 15.54
C ILE A 165 -7.03 -6.44 15.45
N TYR A 166 -5.92 -6.60 14.73
CA TYR A 166 -5.21 -7.87 14.56
C TYR A 166 -3.84 -7.80 15.23
N ASP A 167 -3.48 -8.85 15.96
CA ASP A 167 -2.13 -9.01 16.51
C ASP A 167 -1.20 -9.55 15.41
N ILE A 168 -0.21 -8.74 15.03
CA ILE A 168 0.76 -9.06 13.97
C ILE A 168 2.13 -9.51 14.48
N ARG A 169 2.29 -9.73 15.79
CA ARG A 169 3.54 -10.28 16.36
C ARG A 169 3.86 -11.65 15.80
N ASN A 170 2.82 -12.43 15.47
CA ASN A 170 2.95 -13.61 14.62
C ASN A 170 2.28 -13.33 13.26
N PRO A 171 3.02 -12.78 12.28
CA PRO A 171 2.43 -12.33 11.02
C PRO A 171 1.90 -13.46 10.13
N SER A 172 2.27 -14.72 10.40
CA SER A 172 1.77 -15.87 9.64
C SER A 172 0.34 -16.26 10.00
N LYS A 173 -0.14 -15.85 11.18
CA LYS A 173 -1.49 -16.14 11.67
C LYS A 173 -1.96 -15.02 12.59
N PRO A 174 -2.29 -13.84 12.04
CA PRO A 174 -2.71 -12.68 12.83
C PRO A 174 -4.12 -12.93 13.41
N PRO A 175 -4.27 -13.15 14.73
CA PRO A 175 -5.58 -13.28 15.33
C PRO A 175 -6.24 -11.91 15.50
N GLU A 176 -7.56 -11.88 15.38
CA GLU A 176 -8.35 -10.76 15.82
C GLU A 176 -8.29 -10.68 17.36
N VAL A 177 -8.02 -9.49 17.89
CA VAL A 177 -7.88 -9.25 19.34
C VAL A 177 -8.80 -8.19 19.87
N GLY A 178 -9.52 -7.49 18.99
CA GLY A 178 -10.51 -6.51 19.36
C GLY A 178 -11.10 -5.78 18.16
N GLY A 179 -12.12 -4.97 18.42
CA GLY A 179 -12.76 -4.15 17.42
C GLY A 179 -13.50 -2.99 18.05
N TRP A 180 -13.90 -2.05 17.20
CA TRP A 180 -14.70 -0.91 17.59
C TRP A 180 -15.63 -0.51 16.45
N CYS A 181 -16.86 -0.17 16.79
CA CYS A 181 -17.87 0.33 15.87
C CYS A 181 -18.68 1.46 16.52
N LEU A 182 -19.40 2.21 15.70
CA LEU A 182 -20.41 3.15 16.21
C LEU A 182 -21.63 2.40 16.72
N GLU A 183 -22.37 3.00 17.65
CA GLU A 183 -23.56 2.41 18.28
C GLU A 183 -24.63 1.93 17.26
N ASN A 184 -24.71 2.56 16.10
CA ASN A 184 -25.71 2.25 15.06
C ASN A 184 -25.16 1.34 13.93
N GLN A 185 -23.98 0.76 14.08
CA GLN A 185 -23.39 -0.12 13.08
C GLN A 185 -23.63 -1.62 13.36
N HIS A 186 -24.21 -1.93 14.51
CA HIS A 186 -24.49 -3.32 14.92
C HIS A 186 -25.96 -3.67 14.77
#